data_28a0e38c57469a88d93bb340e9adcea6
#
_entry.id   28a0e38c57469a88d93bb340e9adcea6
#
_cell.length_a   1.000
_cell.length_b   1.000
_cell.length_c   1.000
_cell.angle_alpha   90.00
_cell.angle_beta   90.00
_cell.angle_gamma   90.00
#
_symmetry.space_group_name_H-M   'P 1'
#
loop_
_entity.id
_entity.type
_entity.pdbx_description
1 polymer ?
#
loop_
_entity_poly.entity_id
_entity_poly.type
_entity_poly.pdbx_seq_one_letter_code
_entity_poly.pdbx_strand_id
1 'polypeptide(L)'
;MSSSPVIKSESVYKIFGTNAEKLLEKYQGKVDAKKFQDAGCIVGVNNASFEVHKGEMLVVMGLSGSGKSTLLRCISRLTEATSGKIYIDGEDLLSMNNKQLIELRRNKMGMVFQSFALLPHKTVLENIAFPLQVKGIKTNESIKKAMKMVDLVGLKGRENYFPRELSGGQQQRVGIARSLAVEPDIWFLDEPFSALDPLIRKE
;
A
#
# COMPACT_ATOMS: atom_id res chain seq x y z
N MET A 1 -20.41 -9.33 20.24
CA MET A 1 -20.86 -8.87 18.91
C MET A 1 -19.61 -8.70 18.07
N SER A 2 -19.40 -9.54 17.04
CA SER A 2 -18.25 -9.37 16.14
C SER A 2 -18.45 -8.06 15.36
N SER A 3 -17.55 -7.12 15.52
CA SER A 3 -17.54 -5.89 14.72
C SER A 3 -17.37 -6.27 13.25
N SER A 4 -18.04 -5.57 12.34
CA SER A 4 -17.85 -5.76 10.90
C SER A 4 -16.37 -5.57 10.54
N PRO A 5 -15.81 -6.35 9.61
CA PRO A 5 -14.42 -6.21 9.19
C PRO A 5 -14.21 -4.85 8.51
N VAL A 6 -13.05 -4.24 8.78
CA VAL A 6 -12.59 -3.01 8.12
C VAL A 6 -12.15 -3.31 6.68
N ILE A 7 -11.51 -4.46 6.48
CA ILE A 7 -11.16 -4.98 5.15
C ILE A 7 -11.73 -6.37 5.01
N LYS A 8 -12.44 -6.63 3.90
CA LYS A 8 -12.88 -7.97 3.51
C LYS A 8 -12.50 -8.22 2.07
N SER A 9 -11.79 -9.31 1.84
CA SER A 9 -11.40 -9.82 0.53
C SER A 9 -12.13 -11.14 0.26
N GLU A 10 -12.81 -11.25 -0.86
CA GLU A 10 -13.56 -12.44 -1.26
C GLU A 10 -13.10 -12.91 -2.64
N SER A 11 -12.45 -14.08 -2.66
CA SER A 11 -11.99 -14.75 -3.87
C SER A 11 -11.28 -13.83 -4.86
N VAL A 12 -10.33 -13.01 -4.36
CA VAL A 12 -9.61 -12.05 -5.19
C VAL A 12 -8.56 -12.77 -6.02
N TYR A 13 -8.61 -12.50 -7.33
CA TYR A 13 -7.62 -12.95 -8.31
C TYR A 13 -6.95 -11.73 -8.95
N LYS A 14 -5.64 -11.85 -9.20
CA LYS A 14 -4.91 -10.95 -10.09
C LYS A 14 -4.07 -11.78 -11.05
N ILE A 15 -4.42 -11.69 -12.32
CA ILE A 15 -3.74 -12.36 -13.41
C ILE A 15 -3.35 -11.28 -14.41
N PHE A 16 -2.08 -11.21 -14.73
CA PHE A 16 -1.55 -10.29 -15.74
C PHE A 16 -1.56 -11.00 -17.12
N GLY A 17 -2.05 -10.33 -18.15
CA GLY A 17 -2.15 -10.85 -19.50
C GLY A 17 -3.43 -10.39 -20.21
N THR A 18 -3.43 -10.38 -21.53
CA THR A 18 -4.49 -9.81 -22.37
C THR A 18 -5.83 -10.55 -22.27
N ASN A 19 -5.80 -11.85 -21.94
CA ASN A 19 -6.99 -12.71 -21.88
C ASN A 19 -7.24 -13.28 -20.48
N ALA A 20 -6.73 -12.62 -19.44
CA ALA A 20 -6.73 -13.11 -18.07
C ALA A 20 -8.14 -13.45 -17.55
N GLU A 21 -9.12 -12.57 -17.75
CA GLU A 21 -10.51 -12.76 -17.31
C GLU A 21 -11.16 -13.94 -18.02
N LYS A 22 -11.09 -13.98 -19.36
CA LYS A 22 -11.66 -15.08 -20.17
C LYS A 22 -11.03 -16.43 -19.80
N LEU A 23 -9.74 -16.44 -19.50
CA LEU A 23 -9.03 -17.65 -19.11
C LEU A 23 -9.50 -18.12 -17.74
N LEU A 24 -9.67 -17.21 -16.78
CA LEU A 24 -10.17 -17.50 -15.44
C LEU A 24 -11.62 -18.05 -15.49
N GLU A 25 -12.48 -17.46 -16.30
CA GLU A 25 -13.85 -17.94 -16.55
C GLU A 25 -13.86 -19.33 -17.18
N LYS A 26 -13.06 -19.55 -18.24
CA LYS A 26 -12.93 -20.85 -18.93
C LYS A 26 -12.57 -21.97 -17.97
N TYR A 27 -11.72 -21.70 -17.00
CA TYR A 27 -11.30 -22.67 -15.98
C TYR A 27 -12.10 -22.58 -14.68
N GLN A 28 -13.22 -21.86 -14.65
CA GLN A 28 -14.13 -21.74 -13.48
C GLN A 28 -13.40 -21.38 -12.19
N GLY A 29 -12.46 -20.43 -12.27
CA GLY A 29 -11.67 -20.01 -11.11
C GLY A 29 -10.56 -20.98 -10.70
N LYS A 30 -10.40 -22.14 -11.36
CA LYS A 30 -9.31 -23.08 -11.08
C LYS A 30 -8.05 -22.64 -11.80
N VAL A 31 -7.10 -22.10 -11.06
CA VAL A 31 -5.84 -21.59 -11.58
C VAL A 31 -4.81 -22.71 -11.64
N ASP A 32 -4.38 -23.06 -12.86
CA ASP A 32 -3.21 -23.89 -13.13
C ASP A 32 -2.10 -22.99 -13.66
N ALA A 33 -1.06 -22.79 -12.87
CA ALA A 33 0.01 -21.84 -13.20
C ALA A 33 0.67 -22.11 -14.55
N LYS A 34 0.85 -23.39 -14.93
CA LYS A 34 1.46 -23.77 -16.21
C LYS A 34 0.57 -23.44 -17.40
N LYS A 35 -0.72 -23.79 -17.33
CA LYS A 35 -1.69 -23.47 -18.39
C LYS A 35 -1.87 -21.97 -18.60
N PHE A 36 -1.83 -21.20 -17.50
CA PHE A 36 -1.90 -19.75 -17.57
C PHE A 36 -0.63 -19.15 -18.16
N GLN A 37 0.53 -19.67 -17.82
CA GLN A 37 1.81 -19.27 -18.39
C GLN A 37 1.89 -19.60 -19.89
N ASP A 38 1.48 -20.80 -20.31
CA ASP A 38 1.43 -21.22 -21.71
C ASP A 38 0.48 -20.33 -22.54
N ALA A 39 -0.54 -19.75 -21.91
CA ALA A 39 -1.45 -18.77 -22.50
C ALA A 39 -0.93 -17.30 -22.41
N GLY A 40 0.32 -17.08 -22.02
CA GLY A 40 0.93 -15.76 -21.89
C GLY A 40 0.42 -14.95 -20.69
N CYS A 41 -0.13 -15.62 -19.66
CA CYS A 41 -0.63 -14.99 -18.44
C CYS A 41 0.26 -15.31 -17.23
N ILE A 42 0.42 -14.33 -16.34
CA ILE A 42 1.16 -14.49 -15.08
C ILE A 42 0.17 -14.35 -13.92
N VAL A 43 0.12 -15.36 -13.05
CA VAL A 43 -0.74 -15.36 -11.87
C VAL A 43 -0.02 -14.62 -10.75
N GLY A 44 -0.55 -13.47 -10.37
CA GLY A 44 -0.02 -12.65 -9.27
C GLY A 44 -0.73 -12.90 -7.94
N VAL A 45 -2.07 -13.11 -7.98
CA VAL A 45 -2.89 -13.48 -6.81
C VAL A 45 -3.87 -14.56 -7.24
N ASN A 46 -4.00 -15.60 -6.42
CA ASN A 46 -4.87 -16.73 -6.67
C ASN A 46 -5.83 -16.94 -5.49
N ASN A 47 -7.10 -16.59 -5.67
CA ASN A 47 -8.20 -16.86 -4.74
C ASN A 47 -7.93 -16.39 -3.30
N ALA A 48 -7.53 -15.13 -3.14
CA ALA A 48 -7.25 -14.58 -1.81
C ALA A 48 -8.55 -14.15 -1.12
N SER A 49 -8.86 -14.79 0.03
CA SER A 49 -10.02 -14.47 0.87
C SER A 49 -9.57 -14.32 2.31
N PHE A 50 -9.89 -13.19 2.93
CA PHE A 50 -9.58 -12.90 4.33
C PHE A 50 -10.39 -11.71 4.83
N GLU A 51 -10.42 -11.54 6.14
CA GLU A 51 -11.02 -10.39 6.82
C GLU A 51 -10.00 -9.78 7.77
N VAL A 52 -10.04 -8.46 7.95
CA VAL A 52 -9.24 -7.71 8.93
C VAL A 52 -10.17 -6.81 9.71
N HIS A 53 -10.15 -6.92 11.03
CA HIS A 53 -10.97 -6.12 11.94
C HIS A 53 -10.20 -4.91 12.48
N LYS A 54 -10.93 -3.97 13.06
CA LYS A 54 -10.32 -2.78 13.66
C LYS A 54 -9.32 -3.15 14.75
N GLY A 55 -8.10 -2.60 14.64
CA GLY A 55 -7.00 -2.87 15.57
C GLY A 55 -6.23 -4.15 15.27
N GLU A 56 -6.60 -4.92 14.25
CA GLU A 56 -5.86 -6.11 13.85
C GLU A 56 -4.69 -5.76 12.91
N MET A 57 -3.66 -6.60 12.98
CA MET A 57 -2.53 -6.61 12.06
C MET A 57 -2.53 -7.94 11.28
N LEU A 58 -2.79 -7.87 9.98
CA LEU A 58 -2.64 -9.01 9.08
C LEU A 58 -1.25 -9.02 8.46
N VAL A 59 -0.49 -10.09 8.68
CA VAL A 59 0.85 -10.27 8.09
C VAL A 59 0.78 -11.27 6.94
N VAL A 60 1.16 -10.84 5.74
CA VAL A 60 1.26 -11.69 4.55
C VAL A 60 2.71 -12.11 4.34
N MET A 61 2.98 -13.40 4.51
CA MET A 61 4.32 -13.97 4.35
C MET A 61 4.40 -14.90 3.14
N GLY A 62 5.61 -15.04 2.59
CA GLY A 62 5.89 -15.91 1.46
C GLY A 62 7.20 -15.53 0.78
N LEU A 63 7.67 -16.39 -0.14
CA LEU A 63 8.91 -16.18 -0.88
C LEU A 63 8.85 -14.92 -1.77
N SER A 64 10.01 -14.43 -2.21
CA SER A 64 10.07 -13.37 -3.23
C SER A 64 9.31 -13.83 -4.49
N GLY A 65 8.54 -12.94 -5.10
CA GLY A 65 7.72 -13.25 -6.27
C GLY A 65 6.41 -14.00 -5.99
N SER A 66 6.07 -14.32 -4.72
CA SER A 66 4.82 -15.04 -4.40
C SER A 66 3.53 -14.19 -4.48
N GLY A 67 3.61 -12.93 -4.92
CA GLY A 67 2.44 -12.09 -5.14
C GLY A 67 2.04 -11.20 -3.96
N LYS A 68 2.81 -11.14 -2.86
CA LYS A 68 2.50 -10.32 -1.65
C LYS A 68 2.22 -8.85 -1.99
N SER A 69 3.16 -8.19 -2.66
CA SER A 69 2.99 -6.78 -3.08
C SER A 69 1.86 -6.61 -4.08
N THR A 70 1.62 -7.62 -4.95
CA THR A 70 0.49 -7.61 -5.87
C THR A 70 -0.84 -7.66 -5.13
N LEU A 71 -0.96 -8.54 -4.12
CA LEU A 71 -2.14 -8.61 -3.27
C LEU A 71 -2.39 -7.27 -2.56
N LEU A 72 -1.37 -6.71 -1.92
CA LEU A 72 -1.45 -5.42 -1.24
C LEU A 72 -1.94 -4.30 -2.17
N ARG A 73 -1.41 -4.26 -3.39
CA ARG A 73 -1.82 -3.29 -4.42
C ARG A 73 -3.24 -3.53 -4.92
N CYS A 74 -3.73 -4.77 -4.96
CA CYS A 74 -5.13 -5.05 -5.28
C CYS A 74 -6.05 -4.59 -4.15
N ILE A 75 -5.74 -4.88 -2.89
CA ILE A 75 -6.56 -4.49 -1.74
C ILE A 75 -6.62 -2.96 -1.55
N SER A 76 -5.57 -2.23 -1.93
CA SER A 76 -5.56 -0.76 -1.99
C SER A 76 -6.06 -0.19 -3.32
N ARG A 77 -6.45 -1.07 -4.27
CA ARG A 77 -6.86 -0.78 -5.65
C ARG A 77 -5.84 0.06 -6.44
N LEU A 78 -4.56 0.03 -6.06
CA LEU A 78 -3.48 0.55 -6.90
C LEU A 78 -3.28 -0.28 -8.17
N THR A 79 -3.72 -1.54 -8.13
CA THR A 79 -3.82 -2.45 -9.27
C THR A 79 -5.22 -3.04 -9.26
N GLU A 80 -5.93 -2.97 -10.38
CA GLU A 80 -7.26 -3.58 -10.50
C GLU A 80 -7.15 -5.10 -10.37
N ALA A 81 -8.03 -5.69 -9.56
CA ALA A 81 -8.18 -7.14 -9.48
C ALA A 81 -8.74 -7.69 -10.81
N THR A 82 -8.39 -8.91 -11.17
CA THR A 82 -8.97 -9.59 -12.35
C THR A 82 -10.37 -10.12 -12.03
N SER A 83 -10.60 -10.57 -10.78
CA SER A 83 -11.90 -11.05 -10.29
C SER A 83 -11.92 -11.04 -8.78
N GLY A 84 -13.10 -11.23 -8.20
CA GLY A 84 -13.34 -11.22 -6.76
C GLY A 84 -13.96 -9.93 -6.28
N LYS A 85 -14.04 -9.76 -4.96
CA LYS A 85 -14.61 -8.57 -4.32
C LYS A 85 -13.71 -8.10 -3.18
N ILE A 86 -13.66 -6.80 -3.00
CA ILE A 86 -12.90 -6.15 -1.93
C ILE A 86 -13.80 -5.11 -1.30
N TYR A 87 -13.99 -5.21 0.01
CA TYR A 87 -14.79 -4.25 0.77
C TYR A 87 -13.90 -3.53 1.77
N ILE A 88 -14.11 -2.23 1.88
CA ILE A 88 -13.52 -1.36 2.90
C ILE A 88 -14.66 -0.73 3.69
N ASP A 89 -14.71 -0.98 4.99
CA ASP A 89 -15.81 -0.56 5.88
C ASP A 89 -17.20 -0.95 5.33
N GLY A 90 -17.30 -2.11 4.67
CA GLY A 90 -18.54 -2.63 4.06
C GLY A 90 -18.86 -2.07 2.67
N GLU A 91 -18.12 -1.09 2.16
CA GLU A 91 -18.31 -0.53 0.82
C GLU A 91 -17.46 -1.29 -0.22
N ASP A 92 -18.06 -1.67 -1.37
CA ASP A 92 -17.36 -2.37 -2.45
C ASP A 92 -16.34 -1.43 -3.12
N LEU A 93 -15.06 -1.66 -2.82
CA LEU A 93 -13.93 -0.88 -3.35
C LEU A 93 -13.86 -0.90 -4.88
N LEU A 94 -14.20 -2.03 -5.52
CA LEU A 94 -14.06 -2.20 -6.96
C LEU A 94 -15.16 -1.45 -7.74
N SER A 95 -16.31 -1.21 -7.11
CA SER A 95 -17.42 -0.44 -7.69
C SER A 95 -17.27 1.08 -7.56
N MET A 96 -16.35 1.56 -6.69
CA MET A 96 -16.13 2.98 -6.46
C MET A 96 -15.66 3.70 -7.74
N ASN A 97 -16.24 4.87 -8.01
CA ASN A 97 -15.72 5.77 -9.02
C ASN A 97 -14.42 6.47 -8.56
N ASN A 98 -13.72 7.14 -9.48
CA ASN A 98 -12.44 7.79 -9.19
C ASN A 98 -12.52 8.82 -8.05
N LYS A 99 -13.63 9.56 -7.94
CA LYS A 99 -13.81 10.58 -6.90
C LYS A 99 -13.91 9.92 -5.52
N GLN A 100 -14.70 8.87 -5.39
CA GLN A 100 -14.86 8.10 -4.16
C GLN A 100 -13.52 7.44 -3.74
N LEU A 101 -12.81 6.87 -4.72
CA LEU A 101 -11.51 6.22 -4.47
C LEU A 101 -10.43 7.23 -4.01
N ILE A 102 -10.41 8.43 -4.59
CA ILE A 102 -9.51 9.51 -4.14
C ILE A 102 -9.83 9.91 -2.70
N GLU A 103 -11.10 10.11 -2.36
CA GLU A 103 -11.52 10.47 -1.00
C GLU A 103 -11.20 9.36 0.01
N LEU A 104 -11.44 8.10 -0.34
CA LEU A 104 -11.08 6.96 0.50
C LEU A 104 -9.56 6.92 0.79
N ARG A 105 -8.73 7.02 -0.25
CA ARG A 105 -7.27 7.03 -0.11
C ARG A 105 -6.77 8.22 0.68
N ARG A 106 -7.31 9.40 0.41
CA ARG A 106 -6.92 10.65 1.07
C ARG A 106 -7.20 10.61 2.58
N ASN A 107 -8.34 10.04 2.96
CA ASN A 107 -8.83 10.16 4.33
C ASN A 107 -8.58 8.93 5.20
N LYS A 108 -8.57 7.72 4.62
CA LYS A 108 -8.54 6.48 5.38
C LYS A 108 -7.30 5.62 5.16
N MET A 109 -6.58 5.77 4.05
CA MET A 109 -5.49 4.86 3.69
C MET A 109 -4.12 5.52 3.77
N GLY A 110 -3.18 4.85 4.42
CA GLY A 110 -1.75 5.15 4.34
C GLY A 110 -1.01 3.99 3.69
N MET A 111 0.07 4.27 2.95
CA MET A 111 0.87 3.24 2.33
C MET A 111 2.36 3.54 2.41
N VAL A 112 3.13 2.53 2.80
CA VAL A 112 4.59 2.51 2.70
C VAL A 112 4.96 1.58 1.54
N PHE A 113 5.72 2.11 0.59
CA PHE A 113 6.15 1.39 -0.61
C PHE A 113 7.56 0.83 -0.43
N GLN A 114 7.82 -0.34 -0.98
CA GLN A 114 9.14 -0.97 -1.02
C GLN A 114 10.20 -0.07 -1.67
N SER A 115 9.85 0.68 -2.71
CA SER A 115 10.73 1.62 -3.43
C SER A 115 10.69 3.05 -2.88
N PHE A 116 10.24 3.25 -1.64
CA PHE A 116 10.07 4.54 -0.93
C PHE A 116 9.07 5.49 -1.58
N ALA A 117 8.96 5.52 -2.90
CA ALA A 117 8.09 6.39 -3.71
C ALA A 117 8.17 7.88 -3.31
N LEU A 118 9.36 8.36 -2.94
CA LEU A 118 9.57 9.76 -2.59
C LEU A 118 9.52 10.64 -3.84
N LEU A 119 9.06 11.87 -3.66
CA LEU A 119 9.07 12.91 -4.68
C LEU A 119 10.49 13.49 -4.78
N PRO A 120 11.22 13.24 -5.88
CA PRO A 120 12.66 13.54 -5.95
C PRO A 120 13.00 15.03 -5.95
N HIS A 121 12.01 15.86 -6.33
CA HIS A 121 12.10 17.33 -6.38
C HIS A 121 11.65 18.02 -5.10
N LYS A 122 11.27 17.24 -4.08
CA LYS A 122 10.85 17.74 -2.76
C LYS A 122 11.84 17.30 -1.69
N THR A 123 12.04 18.18 -0.71
CA THR A 123 12.85 17.89 0.49
C THR A 123 12.18 16.83 1.37
N VAL A 124 12.87 16.37 2.42
CA VAL A 124 12.33 15.49 3.46
C VAL A 124 11.05 16.07 4.05
N LEU A 125 11.13 17.33 4.51
CA LEU A 125 9.98 18.00 5.13
C LEU A 125 8.80 18.13 4.16
N GLU A 126 9.07 18.53 2.93
CA GLU A 126 8.04 18.67 1.89
C GLU A 126 7.42 17.33 1.48
N ASN A 127 8.21 16.24 1.41
CA ASN A 127 7.70 14.90 1.17
C ASN A 127 6.72 14.46 2.26
N ILE A 128 7.03 14.71 3.52
CA ILE A 128 6.18 14.36 4.67
C ILE A 128 4.94 15.27 4.75
N ALA A 129 5.09 16.56 4.44
CA ALA A 129 3.98 17.51 4.44
C ALA A 129 3.01 17.32 3.27
N PHE A 130 3.48 16.77 2.15
CA PHE A 130 2.72 16.67 0.90
C PHE A 130 1.33 16.03 1.06
N PRO A 131 1.17 14.84 1.67
CA PRO A 131 -0.15 14.24 1.81
C PRO A 131 -1.09 15.06 2.71
N LEU A 132 -0.57 15.78 3.70
CA LEU A 132 -1.36 16.68 4.53
C LEU A 132 -1.93 17.85 3.71
N GLN A 133 -1.12 18.42 2.80
CA GLN A 133 -1.54 19.48 1.88
C GLN A 133 -2.58 18.96 0.88
N VAL A 134 -2.39 17.74 0.35
CA VAL A 134 -3.40 17.06 -0.52
C VAL A 134 -4.71 16.84 0.24
N LYS A 135 -4.65 16.60 1.56
CA LYS A 135 -5.83 16.50 2.44
C LYS A 135 -6.51 17.86 2.71
N GLY A 136 -5.91 18.96 2.24
CA GLY A 136 -6.45 20.32 2.40
C GLY A 136 -6.01 21.02 3.68
N ILE A 137 -5.05 20.47 4.43
CA ILE A 137 -4.50 21.10 5.63
C ILE A 137 -3.64 22.30 5.21
N LYS A 138 -3.80 23.44 5.89
CA LYS A 138 -3.05 24.67 5.60
C LYS A 138 -1.54 24.41 5.69
N THR A 139 -0.76 25.07 4.82
CA THR A 139 0.69 24.86 4.69
C THR A 139 1.44 24.95 6.02
N ASN A 140 1.20 25.98 6.83
CA ASN A 140 1.88 26.15 8.13
C ASN A 140 1.58 25.02 9.11
N GLU A 141 0.36 24.50 9.13
CA GLU A 141 -0.05 23.39 9.96
C GLU A 141 0.56 22.06 9.44
N SER A 142 0.54 21.85 8.13
CA SER A 142 1.17 20.70 7.48
C SER A 142 2.66 20.61 7.79
N ILE A 143 3.38 21.73 7.70
CA ILE A 143 4.81 21.81 8.05
C ILE A 143 5.01 21.48 9.53
N LYS A 144 4.21 22.06 10.43
CA LYS A 144 4.33 21.79 11.88
C LYS A 144 4.11 20.31 12.21
N LYS A 145 3.12 19.64 11.57
CA LYS A 145 2.90 18.20 11.73
C LYS A 145 4.05 17.40 11.13
N ALA A 146 4.51 17.77 9.94
CA ALA A 146 5.63 17.11 9.28
C ALA A 146 6.93 17.19 10.08
N MET A 147 7.23 18.32 10.73
CA MET A 147 8.40 18.45 11.63
C MET A 147 8.36 17.45 12.77
N LYS A 148 7.20 17.25 13.40
CA LYS A 148 7.05 16.22 14.46
C LYS A 148 7.34 14.80 13.92
N MET A 149 6.94 14.51 12.68
CA MET A 149 7.23 13.22 12.05
C MET A 149 8.73 13.07 11.73
N VAL A 150 9.41 14.15 11.31
CA VAL A 150 10.88 14.17 11.12
C VAL A 150 11.59 13.78 12.41
N ASP A 151 11.18 14.38 13.54
CA ASP A 151 11.74 14.07 14.86
C ASP A 151 11.46 12.61 15.25
N LEU A 152 10.22 12.14 15.05
CA LEU A 152 9.79 10.77 15.39
C LEU A 152 10.62 9.70 14.69
N VAL A 153 10.99 9.92 13.41
CA VAL A 153 11.78 8.95 12.65
C VAL A 153 13.30 9.18 12.73
N GLY A 154 13.75 10.08 13.60
CA GLY A 154 15.18 10.35 13.83
C GLY A 154 15.89 10.99 12.63
N LEU A 155 15.22 11.90 11.92
CA LEU A 155 15.77 12.64 10.79
C LEU A 155 15.97 14.13 11.08
N LYS A 156 15.99 14.54 12.36
CA LYS A 156 16.25 15.90 12.78
C LYS A 156 17.58 16.42 12.18
N GLY A 157 17.56 17.65 11.64
CA GLY A 157 18.68 18.26 10.93
C GLY A 157 18.79 17.88 9.45
N ARG A 158 17.84 17.07 8.93
CA ARG A 158 17.80 16.66 7.52
C ARG A 158 16.52 17.12 6.81
N GLU A 159 15.81 18.07 7.36
CA GLU A 159 14.51 18.57 6.88
C GLU A 159 14.58 19.08 5.45
N ASN A 160 15.70 19.73 5.11
CA ASN A 160 15.94 20.36 3.82
C ASN A 160 16.70 19.47 2.82
N TYR A 161 17.03 18.23 3.18
CA TYR A 161 17.72 17.29 2.29
C TYR A 161 16.74 16.74 1.25
N PHE A 162 17.23 16.52 0.03
CA PHE A 162 16.49 15.83 -1.02
C PHE A 162 16.71 14.31 -0.94
N PRO A 163 15.81 13.50 -1.50
CA PRO A 163 15.95 12.03 -1.47
C PRO A 163 17.31 11.52 -1.93
N ARG A 164 17.91 12.12 -2.95
CA ARG A 164 19.25 11.76 -3.48
C ARG A 164 20.39 11.93 -2.48
N GLU A 165 20.21 12.75 -1.45
CA GLU A 165 21.21 13.05 -0.42
C GLU A 165 21.07 12.13 0.81
N LEU A 166 20.12 11.18 0.76
CA LEU A 166 19.78 10.27 1.86
C LEU A 166 20.21 8.85 1.54
N SER A 167 20.64 8.11 2.55
CA SER A 167 20.79 6.65 2.45
C SER A 167 19.42 5.96 2.24
N GLY A 168 19.42 4.73 1.73
CA GLY A 168 18.18 3.95 1.52
C GLY A 168 17.34 3.82 2.81
N GLY A 169 17.97 3.56 3.95
CA GLY A 169 17.28 3.50 5.24
C GLY A 169 16.69 4.86 5.66
N GLN A 170 17.35 5.97 5.36
CA GLN A 170 16.80 7.30 5.60
C GLN A 170 15.61 7.61 4.69
N GLN A 171 15.70 7.25 3.41
CA GLN A 171 14.58 7.38 2.46
C GLN A 171 13.36 6.55 2.92
N GLN A 172 13.60 5.34 3.43
CA GLN A 172 12.56 4.49 4.02
C GLN A 172 11.87 5.19 5.18
N ARG A 173 12.63 5.76 6.13
CA ARG A 173 12.08 6.51 7.27
C ARG A 173 11.25 7.71 6.82
N VAL A 174 11.66 8.43 5.76
CA VAL A 174 10.83 9.50 5.15
C VAL A 174 9.51 8.93 4.62
N GLY A 175 9.54 7.79 3.93
CA GLY A 175 8.34 7.11 3.43
C GLY A 175 7.38 6.71 4.54
N ILE A 176 7.91 6.16 5.64
CA ILE A 176 7.15 5.83 6.86
C ILE A 176 6.54 7.09 7.48
N ALA A 177 7.36 8.12 7.73
CA ALA A 177 6.92 9.40 8.30
C ALA A 177 5.80 10.05 7.46
N ARG A 178 5.96 10.05 6.13
CA ARG A 178 4.95 10.55 5.20
C ARG A 178 3.62 9.82 5.32
N SER A 179 3.64 8.51 5.45
CA SER A 179 2.43 7.71 5.57
C SER A 179 1.76 7.86 6.94
N LEU A 180 2.53 8.06 8.02
CA LEU A 180 2.03 8.29 9.36
C LEU A 180 1.45 9.70 9.54
N ALA A 181 1.96 10.69 8.83
CA ALA A 181 1.58 12.09 8.98
C ALA A 181 0.07 12.33 8.79
N VAL A 182 -0.60 11.53 7.97
CA VAL A 182 -2.04 11.64 7.70
C VAL A 182 -2.92 10.88 8.70
N GLU A 183 -2.31 10.16 9.65
CA GLU A 183 -3.02 9.37 10.68
C GLU A 183 -4.07 8.44 10.04
N PRO A 184 -3.66 7.48 9.19
CA PRO A 184 -4.61 6.67 8.43
C PRO A 184 -5.31 5.64 9.33
N ASP A 185 -6.59 5.33 9.03
CA ASP A 185 -7.33 4.24 9.69
C ASP A 185 -6.82 2.87 9.25
N ILE A 186 -6.37 2.75 7.99
CA ILE A 186 -5.82 1.54 7.38
C ILE A 186 -4.41 1.82 6.88
N TRP A 187 -3.44 1.02 7.32
CA TRP A 187 -2.05 1.20 6.95
C TRP A 187 -1.52 0.00 6.19
N PHE A 188 -1.18 0.19 4.92
CA PHE A 188 -0.59 -0.81 4.05
C PHE A 188 0.94 -0.71 4.06
N LEU A 189 1.62 -1.82 4.34
CA LEU A 189 3.08 -1.88 4.44
C LEU A 189 3.63 -2.89 3.44
N ASP A 190 4.23 -2.40 2.34
CA ASP A 190 4.87 -3.24 1.32
C ASP A 190 6.38 -3.32 1.59
N GLU A 191 6.80 -4.37 2.29
CA GLU A 191 8.19 -4.61 2.73
C GLU A 191 8.84 -3.37 3.40
N PRO A 192 8.23 -2.81 4.47
CA PRO A 192 8.60 -1.51 5.03
C PRO A 192 10.01 -1.48 5.65
N PHE A 193 10.65 -2.61 5.83
CA PHE A 193 11.99 -2.72 6.44
C PHE A 193 13.03 -3.31 5.47
N SER A 194 12.73 -3.45 4.18
CA SER A 194 13.62 -4.08 3.21
C SER A 194 14.96 -3.36 3.04
N ALA A 195 14.99 -2.03 3.19
CA ALA A 195 16.18 -1.20 3.06
C ALA A 195 16.93 -0.95 4.37
N LEU A 196 16.45 -1.49 5.51
CA LEU A 196 17.16 -1.37 6.78
C LEU A 196 18.24 -2.45 6.90
N ASP A 197 19.35 -2.08 7.51
CA ASP A 197 20.43 -3.01 7.86
C ASP A 197 19.86 -4.19 8.68
N PRO A 198 20.26 -5.46 8.41
CA PRO A 198 19.83 -6.60 9.19
C PRO A 198 20.03 -6.48 10.71
N LEU A 199 21.03 -5.71 11.14
CA LEU A 199 21.27 -5.44 12.56
C LEU A 199 20.23 -4.49 13.17
N ILE A 200 19.75 -3.50 12.40
CA ILE A 200 18.73 -2.51 12.83
C ILE A 200 17.32 -3.13 12.81
N ARG A 201 17.11 -4.24 12.08
CA ARG A 201 15.80 -4.93 12.05
C ARG A 201 15.47 -5.67 13.34
N LYS A 202 16.43 -5.82 14.27
CA LYS A 202 16.26 -6.54 15.54
C LYS A 202 15.91 -5.66 16.73
N GLU A 203 16.00 -4.35 16.59
CA GLU A 203 15.57 -3.35 17.57
C GLU A 203 14.14 -2.86 17.24
#